data_41751c81598ec3d3187593d097bb432d
#
_entry.id   41751c81598ec3d3187593d097bb432d
#
_cell.length_a   1.000
_cell.length_b   1.000
_cell.length_c   1.000
_cell.angle_alpha   90.00
_cell.angle_beta   90.00
_cell.angle_gamma   90.00
#
_symmetry.space_group_name_H-M   'P 1'
#
loop_
_entity.id
_entity.type
_entity.pdbx_description
1 polymer ?
#
loop_
_entity_poly.entity_id
_entity_poly.type
_entity_poly.pdbx_seq_one_letter_code
_entity_poly.pdbx_strand_id
1 'polypeptide(L)'
;MALTYPHLLSPVKVGGVVLRNRLICTASNPHFIQATEKWPTEALITHYANKAKAGAAVVTCKGNNPVKTTDPHSLTLDIHTGQHQHMFAQVAEAVHYYGAKASYLVLPDMNIVKGYDASDGVLSEFVAGDGSKAELGKAAPRELLYRMVEEYGKEAKLAQSLGFDMCFM
;
A
#
# COMPACT_ATOMS: atom_id res chain seq x y z
N MET A 1 -25.34 -12.15 -23.30
CA MET A 1 -24.37 -11.25 -23.95
C MET A 1 -22.97 -11.82 -23.74
N ALA A 2 -22.19 -12.00 -24.82
CA ALA A 2 -20.78 -12.37 -24.69
C ALA A 2 -20.02 -11.20 -24.08
N LEU A 3 -19.10 -11.49 -23.15
CA LEU A 3 -18.23 -10.47 -22.55
C LEU A 3 -17.28 -9.95 -23.63
N THR A 4 -17.15 -8.62 -23.77
CA THR A 4 -16.26 -8.00 -24.77
C THR A 4 -14.79 -8.34 -24.51
N TYR A 5 -14.41 -8.57 -23.24
CA TYR A 5 -13.04 -8.92 -22.84
C TYR A 5 -13.04 -10.15 -21.90
N PRO A 6 -13.28 -11.36 -22.46
CA PRO A 6 -13.52 -12.55 -21.63
C PRO A 6 -12.33 -12.92 -20.74
N HIS A 7 -11.09 -12.73 -21.21
CA HIS A 7 -9.90 -13.03 -20.41
C HIS A 7 -9.70 -12.02 -19.26
N LEU A 8 -9.95 -10.73 -19.48
CA LEU A 8 -9.82 -9.69 -18.47
C LEU A 8 -10.90 -9.83 -17.39
N LEU A 9 -12.12 -10.16 -17.81
CA LEU A 9 -13.29 -10.18 -16.93
C LEU A 9 -13.59 -11.57 -16.34
N SER A 10 -12.79 -12.59 -16.67
CA SER A 10 -12.93 -13.91 -16.05
C SER A 10 -12.27 -13.96 -14.67
N PRO A 11 -12.84 -14.73 -13.72
CA PRO A 11 -12.24 -14.94 -12.41
C PRO A 11 -10.84 -15.52 -12.48
N VAL A 12 -10.03 -15.21 -11.47
CA VAL A 12 -8.68 -15.77 -11.32
C VAL A 12 -8.40 -16.03 -9.84
N LYS A 13 -7.71 -17.15 -9.56
CA LYS A 13 -7.24 -17.46 -8.21
C LYS A 13 -5.80 -16.97 -8.06
N VAL A 14 -5.56 -16.16 -7.01
CA VAL A 14 -4.23 -15.67 -6.63
C VAL A 14 -3.97 -16.13 -5.19
N GLY A 15 -3.03 -17.02 -5.00
CA GLY A 15 -2.82 -17.67 -3.71
C GLY A 15 -4.09 -18.37 -3.22
N GLY A 16 -4.54 -18.02 -2.02
CA GLY A 16 -5.80 -18.51 -1.43
C GLY A 16 -7.05 -17.71 -1.82
N VAL A 17 -6.90 -16.60 -2.54
CA VAL A 17 -7.98 -15.64 -2.82
C VAL A 17 -8.50 -15.79 -4.24
N VAL A 18 -9.83 -15.82 -4.40
CA VAL A 18 -10.48 -15.80 -5.71
C VAL A 18 -10.91 -14.36 -6.03
N LEU A 19 -10.39 -13.84 -7.13
CA LEU A 19 -10.71 -12.52 -7.67
C LEU A 19 -11.80 -12.66 -8.73
N ARG A 20 -12.78 -11.76 -8.74
CA ARG A 20 -13.89 -11.76 -9.70
C ARG A 20 -13.48 -11.47 -11.16
N ASN A 21 -12.33 -10.82 -11.34
CA ASN A 21 -11.72 -10.51 -12.63
C ASN A 21 -10.23 -10.17 -12.43
N ARG A 22 -9.53 -9.69 -13.46
CA ARG A 22 -8.09 -9.37 -13.43
C ARG A 22 -7.79 -7.87 -13.35
N LEU A 23 -8.77 -7.05 -12.97
CA LEU A 23 -8.57 -5.61 -12.78
C LEU A 23 -8.12 -5.33 -11.35
N ILE A 24 -6.92 -4.79 -11.21
CA ILE A 24 -6.33 -4.39 -9.93
C ILE A 24 -6.13 -2.88 -9.92
N CYS A 25 -6.71 -2.21 -8.94
CA CYS A 25 -6.40 -0.83 -8.64
C CYS A 25 -5.24 -0.78 -7.66
N THR A 26 -4.10 -0.30 -8.13
CA THR A 26 -2.92 -0.06 -7.30
C THR A 26 -3.15 1.08 -6.31
N ALA A 27 -2.27 1.18 -5.31
CA ALA A 27 -2.37 2.20 -4.31
C ALA A 27 -2.32 3.59 -4.94
N SER A 28 -3.35 4.37 -4.69
CA SER A 28 -3.41 5.78 -5.05
C SER A 28 -4.00 6.55 -3.90
N ASN A 29 -3.46 7.72 -3.65
CA ASN A 29 -3.93 8.58 -2.60
C ASN A 29 -4.10 9.99 -3.15
N PRO A 30 -5.32 10.40 -3.46
CA PRO A 30 -5.58 11.75 -3.91
C PRO A 30 -5.44 12.70 -2.72
N HIS A 31 -4.33 13.40 -2.67
CA HIS A 31 -3.95 14.28 -1.55
C HIS A 31 -5.03 15.32 -1.22
N PHE A 32 -5.72 15.83 -2.22
CA PHE A 32 -6.72 16.87 -2.06
C PHE A 32 -8.00 16.42 -1.30
N ILE A 33 -8.27 15.12 -1.22
CA ILE A 33 -9.44 14.60 -0.48
C ILE A 33 -9.10 14.08 0.91
N GLN A 34 -7.81 13.92 1.22
CA GLN A 34 -7.34 13.41 2.50
C GLN A 34 -7.10 14.54 3.51
N ALA A 35 -6.80 15.76 3.05
CA ALA A 35 -6.39 16.87 3.88
C ALA A 35 -5.19 16.53 4.80
N THR A 36 -5.24 16.91 6.07
CA THR A 36 -4.16 16.69 7.04
C THR A 36 -4.40 15.51 7.97
N GLU A 37 -5.51 14.79 7.76
CA GLU A 37 -5.91 13.69 8.64
C GLU A 37 -4.96 12.49 8.48
N LYS A 38 -4.67 11.82 9.60
CA LYS A 38 -3.80 10.65 9.65
C LYS A 38 -4.55 9.32 9.52
N TRP A 39 -5.84 9.37 9.32
CA TRP A 39 -6.73 8.23 9.11
C TRP A 39 -7.49 8.42 7.80
N PRO A 40 -7.98 7.34 7.16
CA PRO A 40 -8.82 7.46 5.98
C PRO A 40 -10.07 8.30 6.27
N THR A 41 -10.20 9.45 5.59
CA THR A 41 -11.42 10.29 5.68
C THR A 41 -12.58 9.60 4.95
N GLU A 42 -13.82 10.02 5.21
CA GLU A 42 -14.99 9.53 4.48
C GLU A 42 -14.84 9.71 2.95
N ALA A 43 -14.24 10.82 2.53
CA ALA A 43 -13.96 11.07 1.12
C ALA A 43 -12.98 10.04 0.54
N LEU A 44 -11.95 9.66 1.31
CA LEU A 44 -10.98 8.64 0.91
C LEU A 44 -11.62 7.24 0.89
N ILE A 45 -12.44 6.89 1.90
CA ILE A 45 -13.20 5.64 1.94
C ILE A 45 -14.10 5.54 0.71
N THR A 46 -14.84 6.61 0.40
CA THR A 46 -15.70 6.70 -0.79
C THR A 46 -14.89 6.57 -2.08
N HIS A 47 -13.69 7.15 -2.15
CA HIS A 47 -12.80 7.01 -3.31
C HIS A 47 -12.42 5.54 -3.58
N TYR A 48 -12.06 4.77 -2.55
CA TYR A 48 -11.76 3.34 -2.68
C TYR A 48 -13.01 2.52 -3.01
N ALA A 49 -14.14 2.82 -2.36
CA ALA A 49 -15.43 2.20 -2.66
C ALA A 49 -15.84 2.38 -4.13
N ASN A 50 -15.66 3.59 -4.68
CA ASN A 50 -15.98 3.88 -6.09
C ASN A 50 -15.11 3.08 -7.06
N LYS A 51 -13.85 2.79 -6.75
CA LYS A 51 -13.02 1.91 -7.57
C LYS A 51 -13.55 0.48 -7.58
N ALA A 52 -13.97 -0.03 -6.42
CA ALA A 52 -14.61 -1.33 -6.32
C ALA A 52 -15.94 -1.35 -7.09
N LYS A 53 -16.78 -0.31 -6.93
CA LYS A 53 -18.05 -0.14 -7.66
C LYS A 53 -17.83 -0.08 -9.17
N ALA A 54 -16.76 0.55 -9.65
CA ALA A 54 -16.38 0.62 -11.06
C ALA A 54 -15.90 -0.73 -11.64
N GLY A 55 -15.80 -1.78 -10.83
CA GLY A 55 -15.55 -3.15 -11.31
C GLY A 55 -14.18 -3.72 -10.99
N ALA A 56 -13.30 -3.00 -10.30
CA ALA A 56 -12.01 -3.57 -9.89
C ALA A 56 -12.20 -4.79 -8.98
N ALA A 57 -11.43 -5.85 -9.21
CA ALA A 57 -11.44 -7.03 -8.37
C ALA A 57 -10.61 -6.84 -7.09
N VAL A 58 -9.58 -6.01 -7.16
CA VAL A 58 -8.75 -5.64 -6.02
C VAL A 58 -8.64 -4.12 -5.98
N VAL A 59 -8.79 -3.56 -4.79
CA VAL A 59 -8.55 -2.13 -4.54
C VAL A 59 -7.51 -2.02 -3.43
N THR A 60 -6.38 -1.39 -3.74
CA THR A 60 -5.29 -1.21 -2.78
C THR A 60 -5.40 0.15 -2.09
N CYS A 61 -5.58 0.11 -0.79
CA CYS A 61 -5.46 1.27 0.09
C CYS A 61 -3.99 1.61 0.29
N LYS A 62 -3.65 2.90 0.29
CA LYS A 62 -2.30 3.34 0.68
C LYS A 62 -2.07 3.00 2.15
N GLY A 63 -0.94 2.40 2.42
CA GLY A 63 -0.50 2.10 3.77
C GLY A 63 0.09 3.30 4.50
N ASN A 64 0.62 3.03 5.66
CA ASN A 64 1.35 3.98 6.46
C ASN A 64 2.56 4.53 5.66
N ASN A 65 2.78 5.84 5.72
CA ASN A 65 4.03 6.45 5.31
C ASN A 65 4.65 7.12 6.54
N PRO A 66 5.49 6.40 7.26
CA PRO A 66 6.05 6.88 8.53
C PRO A 66 7.12 7.96 8.34
N VAL A 67 7.50 8.28 7.11
CA VAL A 67 8.42 9.37 6.87
C VAL A 67 7.74 10.67 7.29
N LYS A 68 8.18 11.22 8.42
CA LYS A 68 7.90 12.61 8.76
C LYS A 68 8.53 13.48 7.68
N THR A 69 7.79 13.77 6.64
CA THR A 69 8.25 14.75 5.68
C THR A 69 7.82 16.12 6.17
N THR A 70 8.64 17.11 5.94
CA THR A 70 8.29 18.51 6.13
C THR A 70 7.35 19.02 5.03
N ASP A 71 7.07 18.15 4.05
CA ASP A 71 6.12 18.43 2.98
C ASP A 71 4.69 18.39 3.51
N PRO A 72 3.98 19.52 3.55
CA PRO A 72 2.59 19.60 4.02
C PRO A 72 1.63 18.77 3.14
N HIS A 73 2.05 18.38 1.94
CA HIS A 73 1.29 17.54 1.03
C HIS A 73 1.60 16.04 1.19
N SER A 74 2.57 15.69 2.04
CA SER A 74 2.86 14.31 2.36
C SER A 74 1.81 13.75 3.30
N LEU A 75 0.95 12.92 2.74
CA LEU A 75 -0.07 12.21 3.52
C LEU A 75 0.53 11.00 4.21
N THR A 76 0.65 11.12 5.51
CA THR A 76 0.99 9.99 6.37
C THR A 76 -0.30 9.45 6.99
N LEU A 77 -0.82 8.37 6.44
CA LEU A 77 -1.84 7.58 7.13
C LEU A 77 -1.14 6.77 8.23
N ASP A 78 -1.77 6.66 9.38
CA ASP A 78 -1.22 5.96 10.54
C ASP A 78 -2.18 4.87 11.01
N ILE A 79 -1.88 3.64 10.65
CA ILE A 79 -2.64 2.44 11.04
C ILE A 79 -2.33 1.99 12.48
N HIS A 80 -1.21 2.45 13.05
CA HIS A 80 -0.75 1.98 14.37
C HIS A 80 -1.49 2.65 15.52
N THR A 81 -2.04 3.85 15.31
CA THR A 81 -2.89 4.50 16.32
C THR A 81 -4.25 3.83 16.38
N GLY A 82 -4.60 3.25 17.54
CA GLY A 82 -5.83 2.47 17.71
C GLY A 82 -7.10 3.20 17.34
N GLN A 83 -7.16 4.53 17.56
CA GLN A 83 -8.29 5.37 17.17
C GLN A 83 -8.48 5.47 15.64
N HIS A 84 -7.43 5.22 14.86
CA HIS A 84 -7.50 5.27 13.39
C HIS A 84 -7.92 3.92 12.78
N GLN A 85 -7.71 2.82 13.51
CA GLN A 85 -7.88 1.47 12.97
C GLN A 85 -9.28 1.20 12.44
N HIS A 86 -10.32 1.73 13.13
CA HIS A 86 -11.69 1.55 12.67
C HIS A 86 -11.96 2.20 11.30
N MET A 87 -11.27 3.30 10.97
CA MET A 87 -11.40 3.95 9.66
C MET A 87 -10.76 3.11 8.55
N PHE A 88 -9.65 2.43 8.86
CA PHE A 88 -9.07 1.46 7.93
C PHE A 88 -9.97 0.24 7.73
N ALA A 89 -10.59 -0.27 8.81
CA ALA A 89 -11.58 -1.34 8.68
C ALA A 89 -12.76 -0.93 7.79
N GLN A 90 -13.26 0.31 7.93
CA GLN A 90 -14.29 0.84 7.04
C GLN A 90 -13.87 0.89 5.57
N VAL A 91 -12.59 1.14 5.25
CA VAL A 91 -12.10 1.04 3.87
C VAL A 91 -12.28 -0.39 3.36
N ALA A 92 -11.88 -1.40 4.14
CA ALA A 92 -12.01 -2.80 3.75
C ALA A 92 -13.48 -3.18 3.55
N GLU A 93 -14.35 -2.82 4.49
CA GLU A 93 -15.80 -3.05 4.40
C GLU A 93 -16.44 -2.39 3.18
N ALA A 94 -16.10 -1.12 2.92
CA ALA A 94 -16.64 -0.38 1.78
C ALA A 94 -16.21 -0.97 0.44
N VAL A 95 -14.99 -1.51 0.35
CA VAL A 95 -14.49 -2.23 -0.83
C VAL A 95 -15.23 -3.57 -0.99
N HIS A 96 -15.39 -4.32 0.11
CA HIS A 96 -16.10 -5.60 0.13
C HIS A 96 -17.57 -5.46 -0.23
N TYR A 97 -18.21 -4.37 0.15
CA TYR A 97 -19.62 -4.11 -0.18
C TYR A 97 -19.90 -4.20 -1.68
N TYR A 98 -18.94 -3.80 -2.51
CA TYR A 98 -19.03 -3.91 -3.97
C TYR A 98 -18.40 -5.19 -4.54
N GLY A 99 -18.11 -6.18 -3.70
CA GLY A 99 -17.59 -7.50 -4.11
C GLY A 99 -16.14 -7.50 -4.60
N ALA A 100 -15.37 -6.46 -4.31
CA ALA A 100 -13.93 -6.44 -4.53
C ALA A 100 -13.17 -6.95 -3.31
N LYS A 101 -11.89 -7.27 -3.47
CA LYS A 101 -10.96 -7.61 -2.41
C LYS A 101 -10.19 -6.36 -1.98
N ALA A 102 -10.06 -6.16 -0.69
CA ALA A 102 -9.30 -5.06 -0.12
C ALA A 102 -7.83 -5.46 0.03
N SER A 103 -6.94 -4.66 -0.54
CA SER A 103 -5.49 -4.80 -0.41
C SER A 103 -4.93 -3.60 0.36
N TYR A 104 -3.93 -3.84 1.19
CA TYR A 104 -3.23 -2.83 1.95
C TYR A 104 -1.79 -2.71 1.45
N LEU A 105 -1.36 -1.49 1.10
CA LEU A 105 0.05 -1.23 0.78
C LEU A 105 0.83 -1.15 2.09
N VAL A 106 1.61 -2.19 2.37
CA VAL A 106 2.50 -2.22 3.53
C VAL A 106 3.72 -1.37 3.25
N LEU A 107 3.97 -0.40 4.11
CA LEU A 107 5.16 0.42 4.09
C LEU A 107 5.87 0.27 5.44
N PRO A 108 7.17 -0.06 5.48
CA PRO A 108 7.87 -0.26 6.73
C PRO A 108 7.91 1.03 7.54
N ASP A 109 7.94 0.90 8.85
CA ASP A 109 8.24 2.04 9.71
C ASP A 109 9.67 2.53 9.42
N MET A 110 9.78 3.68 8.76
CA MET A 110 11.07 4.28 8.43
C MET A 110 11.87 4.75 9.67
N ASN A 111 11.26 4.75 10.86
CA ASN A 111 12.03 4.95 12.09
C ASN A 111 13.06 3.82 12.32
N ILE A 112 12.85 2.64 11.72
CA ILE A 112 13.81 1.53 11.76
C ILE A 112 15.11 1.92 11.07
N VAL A 113 15.04 2.72 10.01
CA VAL A 113 16.20 3.22 9.27
C VAL A 113 16.76 4.52 9.85
N LYS A 114 16.17 5.00 10.95
CA LYS A 114 16.65 6.22 11.61
C LYS A 114 18.09 6.06 12.07
N GLY A 115 18.94 6.96 11.61
CA GLY A 115 20.39 6.89 11.86
C GLY A 115 21.16 6.07 10.83
N TYR A 116 20.50 5.44 9.86
CA TYR A 116 21.14 4.85 8.70
C TYR A 116 21.28 5.92 7.61
N ASP A 117 22.51 6.29 7.31
CA ASP A 117 22.82 7.19 6.20
C ASP A 117 23.29 6.37 5.00
N ALA A 118 22.44 6.32 3.98
CA ALA A 118 22.75 5.63 2.73
C ALA A 118 23.85 6.34 1.91
N SER A 119 24.15 7.60 2.21
CA SER A 119 25.20 8.38 1.54
C SER A 119 26.62 8.05 2.07
N ASP A 120 26.71 7.47 3.27
CA ASP A 120 27.99 7.11 3.90
C ASP A 120 28.45 5.72 3.43
N GLY A 121 29.11 5.65 2.30
CA GLY A 121 29.76 4.43 1.80
C GLY A 121 29.76 4.23 0.30
N VAL A 122 30.55 3.24 -0.10
CA VAL A 122 30.76 2.90 -1.50
C VAL A 122 29.47 2.41 -2.15
N LEU A 123 29.18 3.01 -3.22
CA LEU A 123 28.00 2.85 -4.01
C LEU A 123 28.24 1.79 -5.08
N SER A 124 27.27 0.94 -5.32
CA SER A 124 27.20 0.25 -6.58
C SER A 124 26.66 1.23 -7.63
N GLU A 125 27.34 1.37 -8.75
CA GLU A 125 26.79 2.09 -9.89
C GLU A 125 25.63 1.26 -10.47
N PHE A 126 24.47 1.89 -10.57
CA PHE A 126 23.38 1.37 -11.40
C PHE A 126 23.44 2.10 -12.75
N VAL A 127 23.50 1.33 -13.83
CA VAL A 127 23.39 1.87 -15.18
C VAL A 127 21.97 1.60 -15.67
N ALA A 128 21.18 2.63 -15.84
CA ALA A 128 19.84 2.51 -16.41
C ALA A 128 19.91 2.15 -17.90
N GLY A 129 18.82 1.63 -18.47
CA GLY A 129 18.75 1.19 -19.86
C GLY A 129 19.02 2.31 -20.90
N ASP A 130 18.93 3.58 -20.49
CA ASP A 130 19.29 4.76 -21.29
C ASP A 130 20.78 5.15 -21.17
N GLY A 131 21.59 4.38 -20.44
CA GLY A 131 22.99 4.64 -20.19
C GLY A 131 23.28 5.66 -19.09
N SER A 132 22.25 6.22 -18.44
CA SER A 132 22.44 7.08 -17.27
C SER A 132 22.98 6.27 -16.10
N LYS A 133 23.90 6.86 -15.34
CA LYS A 133 24.46 6.26 -14.14
C LYS A 133 23.82 6.88 -12.91
N ALA A 134 23.31 6.05 -12.02
CA ALA A 134 22.88 6.44 -10.69
C ALA A 134 23.80 5.82 -9.65
N GLU A 135 24.25 6.62 -8.71
CA GLU A 135 24.96 6.12 -7.55
C GLU A 135 23.92 5.56 -6.55
N LEU A 136 24.09 4.30 -6.18
CA LEU A 136 23.27 3.66 -5.16
C LEU A 136 23.96 3.83 -3.80
N GLY A 137 23.18 4.15 -2.79
CA GLY A 137 23.67 4.25 -1.43
C GLY A 137 24.26 2.95 -0.89
N LYS A 138 24.94 3.03 0.22
CA LYS A 138 25.53 1.90 0.91
C LYS A 138 24.52 0.79 1.15
N ALA A 139 24.91 -0.46 0.95
CA ALA A 139 24.09 -1.61 1.27
C ALA A 139 23.63 -1.58 2.74
N ALA A 140 22.34 -1.76 2.98
CA ALA A 140 21.80 -1.79 4.34
C ALA A 140 22.41 -2.95 5.14
N PRO A 141 22.74 -2.75 6.40
CA PRO A 141 23.20 -3.83 7.29
C PRO A 141 22.15 -4.95 7.36
N ARG A 142 22.61 -6.18 7.45
CA ARG A 142 21.75 -7.37 7.46
C ARG A 142 20.72 -7.33 8.60
N GLU A 143 21.14 -6.87 9.76
CA GLU A 143 20.31 -6.71 10.95
C GLU A 143 19.17 -5.71 10.71
N LEU A 144 19.44 -4.64 9.97
CA LEU A 144 18.42 -3.66 9.58
C LEU A 144 17.39 -4.29 8.65
N LEU A 145 17.84 -5.10 7.67
CA LEU A 145 16.94 -5.80 6.74
C LEU A 145 16.04 -6.79 7.49
N TYR A 146 16.56 -7.55 8.46
CA TYR A 146 15.74 -8.45 9.27
C TYR A 146 14.70 -7.69 10.10
N ARG A 147 15.07 -6.58 10.70
CA ARG A 147 14.12 -5.73 11.43
C ARG A 147 13.02 -5.19 10.52
N MET A 148 13.36 -4.78 9.30
CA MET A 148 12.37 -4.36 8.31
C MET A 148 11.39 -5.49 7.98
N VAL A 149 11.89 -6.71 7.76
CA VAL A 149 11.03 -7.88 7.48
C VAL A 149 10.08 -8.16 8.64
N GLU A 150 10.55 -8.06 9.89
CA GLU A 150 9.70 -8.23 11.07
C GLU A 150 8.59 -7.18 11.13
N GLU A 151 8.91 -5.91 10.85
CA GLU A 151 7.91 -4.83 10.85
C GLU A 151 6.89 -4.99 9.72
N TYR A 152 7.33 -5.37 8.51
CA TYR A 152 6.41 -5.75 7.43
C TYR A 152 5.43 -6.85 7.88
N GLY A 153 5.94 -7.87 8.57
CA GLY A 153 5.11 -8.96 9.09
C GLY A 153 4.08 -8.48 10.13
N LYS A 154 4.46 -7.59 11.03
CA LYS A 154 3.57 -7.01 12.04
C LYS A 154 2.47 -6.17 11.40
N GLU A 155 2.83 -5.30 10.45
CA GLU A 155 1.88 -4.43 9.77
C GLU A 155 0.91 -5.23 8.90
N ALA A 156 1.40 -6.26 8.21
CA ALA A 156 0.54 -7.17 7.44
C ALA A 156 -0.48 -7.91 8.33
N LYS A 157 -0.08 -8.36 9.52
CA LYS A 157 -1.00 -8.96 10.49
C LYS A 157 -2.03 -7.97 11.00
N LEU A 158 -1.63 -6.73 11.26
CA LEU A 158 -2.54 -5.67 11.66
C LEU A 158 -3.56 -5.39 10.55
N ALA A 159 -3.11 -5.20 9.30
CA ALA A 159 -4.00 -5.01 8.17
C ALA A 159 -4.99 -6.19 8.02
N GLN A 160 -4.52 -7.43 8.16
CA GLN A 160 -5.38 -8.61 8.15
C GLN A 160 -6.46 -8.56 9.24
N SER A 161 -6.10 -8.13 10.46
CA SER A 161 -7.07 -8.02 11.58
C SER A 161 -8.13 -6.94 11.34
N LEU A 162 -7.85 -5.97 10.46
CA LEU A 162 -8.77 -4.90 10.04
C LEU A 162 -9.59 -5.26 8.80
N GLY A 163 -9.51 -6.51 8.32
CA GLY A 163 -10.35 -7.04 7.26
C GLY A 163 -9.73 -6.95 5.85
N PHE A 164 -8.47 -6.55 5.70
CA PHE A 164 -7.81 -6.61 4.39
C PHE A 164 -7.50 -8.05 3.98
N ASP A 165 -7.79 -8.39 2.73
CA ASP A 165 -7.59 -9.74 2.18
C ASP A 165 -6.16 -9.99 1.70
N MET A 166 -5.44 -8.94 1.33
CA MET A 166 -4.15 -8.99 0.66
C MET A 166 -3.25 -7.85 1.13
N CYS A 167 -1.94 -8.06 1.02
CA CYS A 167 -0.95 -7.00 1.16
C CYS A 167 -0.24 -6.78 -0.18
N PHE A 168 0.01 -5.52 -0.49
CA PHE A 168 0.88 -5.08 -1.59
C PHE A 168 2.17 -4.57 -0.95
N MET A 169 3.31 -5.11 -1.38
CA MET A 169 4.65 -4.77 -0.88
C MET A 169 5.54 -4.29 -2.02
#